data_aed6f51e8fb425b70f782291d474eb68
#
_entry.id   aed6f51e8fb425b70f782291d474eb68
#
_cell.length_a   1.000
_cell.length_b   1.000
_cell.length_c   1.000
_cell.angle_alpha   90.00
_cell.angle_beta   90.00
_cell.angle_gamma   90.00
#
_symmetry.space_group_name_H-M   'P 1'
#
loop_
_entity.id
_entity.type
_entity.pdbx_description
1 polymer ?
#
loop_
_entity_poly.entity_id
_entity_poly.type
_entity_poly.pdbx_seq_one_letter_code
_entity_poly.pdbx_strand_id
1 'polypeptide(L)'
;MKNKYLKSKCGYDMQGENQNTEKSRITERVRSWEKYGGWTNLKPKGIQTTLMGVFSLVSITIMLISGFVMYIWFSTLSREETVQSTQKLMEQTGESLEDYLVSMRQVSDTVYYNIIKESDFSKQKQEIQSRMNLLYEANKDNLRSIAIYNHYGSLLAAEPVASQKEDPDVTQQDWYIQALDEVENMHFSTPHIHNLFDDGTQHYYWVTSLSRMIEITDSGVSNWGVLLV
;
A
#
# COMPACT_ATOMS: atom_id res chain seq x y z
N MET A 1 14.68 -31.95 54.41
CA MET A 1 14.49 -30.97 55.49
C MET A 1 13.81 -29.76 54.89
N LYS A 2 12.49 -29.68 55.04
CA LYS A 2 11.68 -28.78 55.85
C LYS A 2 12.06 -27.30 55.71
N ASN A 3 11.24 -26.53 54.97
CA ASN A 3 10.29 -25.56 55.48
C ASN A 3 9.58 -24.91 54.29
N LYS A 4 8.32 -25.06 54.09
CA LYS A 4 7.07 -24.68 54.77
C LYS A 4 6.67 -23.20 54.51
N TYR A 5 5.67 -23.09 53.68
CA TYR A 5 4.49 -22.21 53.67
C TYR A 5 4.53 -20.96 54.53
N LEU A 6 4.32 -19.83 53.89
CA LEU A 6 3.55 -18.70 54.43
C LEU A 6 2.68 -18.09 53.33
N LYS A 7 1.44 -18.56 53.28
CA LYS A 7 0.34 -17.92 52.57
C LYS A 7 0.02 -16.62 53.32
N SER A 8 0.30 -15.51 52.71
CA SER A 8 -0.23 -14.21 53.11
C SER A 8 -1.70 -14.11 52.68
N LYS A 9 -2.56 -14.22 53.65
CA LYS A 9 -3.99 -13.95 53.65
C LYS A 9 -4.19 -12.44 53.79
N CYS A 10 -3.98 -11.65 52.77
CA CYS A 10 -4.22 -10.21 52.83
C CYS A 10 -4.44 -9.63 51.41
N GLY A 11 -5.53 -10.02 50.78
CA GLY A 11 -5.83 -9.54 49.44
C GLY A 11 -7.31 -9.53 49.02
N TYR A 12 -8.19 -10.00 49.90
CA TYR A 12 -9.61 -10.16 49.50
C TYR A 12 -10.58 -9.14 50.15
N ASP A 13 -10.17 -8.33 51.12
CA ASP A 13 -11.10 -7.39 51.78
C ASP A 13 -11.11 -5.97 51.19
N MET A 14 -10.12 -5.58 50.36
CA MET A 14 -10.12 -4.22 49.79
C MET A 14 -11.00 -4.07 48.51
N GLN A 15 -11.38 -5.15 47.84
CA GLN A 15 -12.28 -5.04 46.69
C GLN A 15 -13.76 -4.97 47.06
N GLY A 16 -14.16 -5.53 48.18
CA GLY A 16 -15.54 -5.48 48.67
C GLY A 16 -15.95 -4.10 49.19
N GLU A 17 -15.04 -3.40 49.86
CA GLU A 17 -15.31 -2.09 50.42
C GLU A 17 -15.36 -0.98 49.37
N ASN A 18 -14.57 -1.10 48.33
CA ASN A 18 -14.56 -0.14 47.21
C ASN A 18 -15.82 -0.24 46.34
N GLN A 19 -16.38 -1.44 46.17
CA GLN A 19 -17.63 -1.62 45.40
C GLN A 19 -18.86 -1.10 46.18
N ASN A 20 -18.87 -1.22 47.49
CA ASN A 20 -20.00 -0.69 48.31
C ASN A 20 -19.97 0.84 48.39
N THR A 21 -18.80 1.46 48.46
CA THR A 21 -18.66 2.92 48.43
C THR A 21 -19.00 3.51 47.07
N GLU A 22 -18.67 2.82 45.99
CA GLU A 22 -19.01 3.28 44.65
C GLU A 22 -20.50 3.12 44.35
N LYS A 23 -21.11 2.01 44.78
CA LYS A 23 -22.57 1.82 44.68
C LYS A 23 -23.34 2.85 45.52
N SER A 24 -22.83 3.23 46.71
CA SER A 24 -23.48 4.27 47.52
C SER A 24 -23.40 5.65 46.87
N ARG A 25 -22.26 5.99 46.25
CA ARG A 25 -22.09 7.25 45.53
C ARG A 25 -22.95 7.32 44.27
N ILE A 26 -23.12 6.20 43.54
CA ILE A 26 -23.99 6.13 42.37
C ILE A 26 -25.45 6.27 42.79
N THR A 27 -25.87 5.61 43.86
CA THR A 27 -27.25 5.73 44.37
C THR A 27 -27.55 7.13 44.95
N GLU A 28 -26.60 7.81 45.57
CA GLU A 28 -26.79 9.20 45.95
C GLU A 28 -26.85 10.16 44.77
N ARG A 29 -26.02 9.94 43.75
CA ARG A 29 -26.12 10.72 42.49
C ARG A 29 -27.46 10.50 41.79
N VAL A 30 -27.91 9.26 41.65
CA VAL A 30 -29.21 8.98 41.04
C VAL A 30 -30.34 9.62 41.86
N ARG A 31 -30.28 9.56 43.17
CA ARG A 31 -31.28 10.19 44.06
C ARG A 31 -31.24 11.73 43.99
N SER A 32 -30.06 12.32 43.71
CA SER A 32 -29.94 13.76 43.50
C SER A 32 -30.53 14.17 42.13
N TRP A 33 -30.41 13.33 41.12
CA TRP A 33 -31.05 13.57 39.81
C TRP A 33 -32.56 13.45 39.85
N GLU A 34 -33.14 12.53 40.67
CA GLU A 34 -34.59 12.43 40.86
C GLU A 34 -35.14 13.68 41.59
N LYS A 35 -34.33 14.31 42.43
CA LYS A 35 -34.73 15.54 43.12
C LYS A 35 -34.71 16.78 42.24
N TYR A 36 -33.94 16.76 41.13
CA TYR A 36 -33.89 17.83 40.12
C TYR A 36 -34.73 17.49 38.86
N GLY A 37 -35.23 16.26 38.74
CA GLY A 37 -35.96 15.75 37.60
C GLY A 37 -37.45 16.02 37.62
N GLY A 38 -37.88 16.98 38.38
CA GLY A 38 -39.29 17.38 38.44
C GLY A 38 -39.78 18.21 37.27
N TRP A 39 -39.73 17.63 36.06
CA TRP A 39 -40.34 18.25 34.85
C TRP A 39 -41.87 18.17 34.86
N THR A 40 -42.51 17.61 35.91
CA THR A 40 -43.93 17.30 35.92
C THR A 40 -44.82 18.31 36.63
N ASN A 41 -44.32 19.46 37.11
CA ASN A 41 -45.13 20.46 37.76
C ASN A 41 -44.88 21.89 37.20
N LEU A 42 -44.87 22.05 35.92
CA LEU A 42 -45.06 23.34 35.28
C LEU A 42 -46.55 23.72 35.34
N LYS A 43 -47.02 24.12 36.54
CA LYS A 43 -48.26 24.91 36.61
C LYS A 43 -47.95 26.24 35.92
N PRO A 44 -48.63 26.58 34.84
CA PRO A 44 -48.40 27.86 34.15
C PRO A 44 -48.80 29.00 35.05
N LYS A 45 -47.80 29.62 35.68
CA LYS A 45 -48.01 30.86 36.44
C LYS A 45 -47.99 32.05 35.47
N GLY A 46 -49.12 32.26 34.82
CA GLY A 46 -49.32 33.41 33.95
C GLY A 46 -49.15 33.13 32.44
N ILE A 47 -49.87 33.86 31.65
CA ILE A 47 -49.91 33.83 30.17
C ILE A 47 -48.51 34.04 29.58
N GLN A 48 -47.65 34.84 30.20
CA GLN A 48 -46.31 35.13 29.78
C GLN A 48 -45.37 33.88 29.79
N THR A 49 -45.47 33.03 30.81
CA THR A 49 -44.61 31.80 30.91
C THR A 49 -45.04 30.76 29.86
N THR A 50 -46.36 30.66 29.59
CA THR A 50 -46.88 29.77 28.54
C THR A 50 -46.45 30.23 27.15
N LEU A 51 -46.48 31.54 26.90
CA LEU A 51 -46.05 32.13 25.63
C LEU A 51 -44.53 31.90 25.40
N MET A 52 -43.69 32.11 26.40
CA MET A 52 -42.26 31.82 26.32
C MET A 52 -41.96 30.35 26.06
N GLY A 53 -42.71 29.44 26.71
CA GLY A 53 -42.56 28.01 26.51
C GLY A 53 -42.90 27.57 25.08
N VAL A 54 -43.98 28.10 24.52
CA VAL A 54 -44.38 27.81 23.13
C VAL A 54 -43.36 28.34 22.13
N PHE A 55 -42.90 29.58 22.31
CA PHE A 55 -41.87 30.17 21.43
C PHE A 55 -40.55 29.37 21.46
N SER A 56 -40.12 28.98 22.66
CA SER A 56 -38.92 28.18 22.83
C SER A 56 -39.03 26.82 22.13
N LEU A 57 -40.17 26.15 22.28
CA LEU A 57 -40.45 24.85 21.66
C LEU A 57 -40.46 24.94 20.13
N VAL A 58 -41.09 25.97 19.58
CA VAL A 58 -41.12 26.23 18.13
C VAL A 58 -39.72 26.50 17.59
N SER A 59 -38.93 27.35 18.29
CA SER A 59 -37.56 27.65 17.89
C SER A 59 -36.68 26.41 17.87
N ILE A 60 -36.75 25.56 18.89
CA ILE A 60 -35.99 24.31 18.96
C ILE A 60 -36.42 23.36 17.85
N THR A 61 -37.70 23.25 17.55
CA THR A 61 -38.23 22.38 16.49
C THR A 61 -37.70 22.82 15.12
N ILE A 62 -37.74 24.12 14.83
CA ILE A 62 -37.22 24.68 13.57
C ILE A 62 -35.70 24.40 13.45
N MET A 63 -34.93 24.58 14.53
CA MET A 63 -33.50 24.34 14.55
C MET A 63 -33.16 22.88 14.30
N LEU A 64 -33.93 21.95 14.88
CA LEU A 64 -33.75 20.52 14.65
C LEU A 64 -34.09 20.11 13.22
N ILE A 65 -35.20 20.63 12.66
CA ILE A 65 -35.57 20.34 11.27
C ILE A 65 -34.52 20.89 10.29
N SER A 66 -34.09 22.13 10.47
CA SER A 66 -33.07 22.72 9.59
C SER A 66 -31.71 21.98 9.66
N GLY A 67 -31.29 21.59 10.87
CA GLY A 67 -30.10 20.79 11.07
C GLY A 67 -30.19 19.41 10.42
N PHE A 68 -31.36 18.76 10.51
CA PHE A 68 -31.59 17.47 9.88
C PHE A 68 -31.57 17.53 8.35
N VAL A 69 -32.21 18.53 7.77
CA VAL A 69 -32.21 18.78 6.32
C VAL A 69 -30.79 19.06 5.83
N MET A 70 -30.06 19.94 6.55
CA MET A 70 -28.67 20.27 6.23
C MET A 70 -27.75 19.03 6.30
N TYR A 71 -27.94 18.17 7.31
CA TYR A 71 -27.20 16.93 7.47
C TYR A 71 -27.44 15.94 6.32
N ILE A 72 -28.68 15.75 5.90
CA ILE A 72 -29.01 14.87 4.77
C ILE A 72 -28.38 15.42 3.49
N TRP A 73 -28.54 16.70 3.24
CA TRP A 73 -28.04 17.34 2.02
C TRP A 73 -26.50 17.29 1.93
N PHE A 74 -25.83 17.60 3.04
CA PHE A 74 -24.37 17.53 3.14
C PHE A 74 -23.86 16.08 3.00
N SER A 75 -24.52 15.13 3.65
CA SER A 75 -24.14 13.71 3.57
C SER A 75 -24.25 13.16 2.15
N THR A 76 -25.31 13.55 1.42
CA THR A 76 -25.52 13.11 0.03
C THR A 76 -24.46 13.73 -0.90
N LEU A 77 -24.24 15.04 -0.79
CA LEU A 77 -23.27 15.77 -1.60
C LEU A 77 -21.83 15.24 -1.37
N SER A 78 -21.43 15.09 -0.11
CA SER A 78 -20.10 14.59 0.25
C SER A 78 -19.85 13.17 -0.25
N ARG A 79 -20.87 12.32 -0.26
CA ARG A 79 -20.76 10.95 -0.78
C ARG A 79 -20.56 10.94 -2.30
N GLU A 80 -21.28 11.77 -3.01
CA GLU A 80 -21.21 11.84 -4.47
C GLU A 80 -19.85 12.38 -4.95
N GLU A 81 -19.35 13.44 -4.32
CA GLU A 81 -18.01 13.97 -4.59
C GLU A 81 -16.89 12.97 -4.27
N THR A 82 -17.01 12.23 -3.16
CA THR A 82 -16.02 11.21 -2.80
C THR A 82 -15.98 10.08 -3.81
N VAL A 83 -17.12 9.58 -4.26
CA VAL A 83 -17.21 8.52 -5.27
C VAL A 83 -16.61 8.98 -6.60
N GLN A 84 -16.99 10.15 -7.08
CA GLN A 84 -16.46 10.70 -8.33
C GLN A 84 -14.95 10.96 -8.27
N SER A 85 -14.46 11.50 -7.15
CA SER A 85 -13.03 11.73 -6.93
C SER A 85 -12.25 10.42 -6.90
N THR A 86 -12.77 9.40 -6.20
CA THR A 86 -12.14 8.08 -6.15
C THR A 86 -12.11 7.41 -7.51
N GLN A 87 -13.20 7.49 -8.27
CA GLN A 87 -13.28 6.93 -9.61
C GLN A 87 -12.27 7.60 -10.56
N LYS A 88 -12.17 8.93 -10.52
CA LYS A 88 -11.18 9.67 -11.31
C LYS A 88 -9.74 9.32 -10.93
N LEU A 89 -9.45 9.14 -9.64
CA LEU A 89 -8.14 8.70 -9.17
C LEU A 89 -7.81 7.28 -9.66
N MET A 90 -8.80 6.37 -9.66
CA MET A 90 -8.61 5.01 -10.17
C MET A 90 -8.33 5.00 -11.67
N GLU A 91 -9.05 5.80 -12.44
CA GLU A 91 -8.85 5.97 -13.89
C GLU A 91 -7.45 6.52 -14.17
N GLN A 92 -7.06 7.60 -13.51
CA GLN A 92 -5.73 8.20 -13.65
C GLN A 92 -4.61 7.23 -13.22
N THR A 93 -4.83 6.44 -12.18
CA THR A 93 -3.86 5.41 -11.75
C THR A 93 -3.76 4.30 -12.78
N GLY A 94 -4.89 3.90 -13.37
CA GLY A 94 -4.93 2.91 -14.45
C GLY A 94 -4.15 3.37 -15.69
N GLU A 95 -4.38 4.59 -16.16
CA GLU A 95 -3.64 5.20 -17.26
C GLU A 95 -2.13 5.28 -16.97
N SER A 96 -1.76 5.71 -15.75
CA SER A 96 -0.34 5.77 -15.37
C SER A 96 0.30 4.39 -15.37
N LEU A 97 -0.40 3.36 -14.91
CA LEU A 97 0.11 1.98 -14.93
C LEU A 97 0.29 1.48 -16.36
N GLU A 98 -0.66 1.76 -17.25
CA GLU A 98 -0.55 1.40 -18.67
C GLU A 98 0.67 2.06 -19.31
N ASP A 99 0.90 3.35 -19.06
CA ASP A 99 2.07 4.08 -19.54
C ASP A 99 3.39 3.44 -19.06
N TYR A 100 3.45 3.00 -17.78
CA TYR A 100 4.61 2.27 -17.27
C TYR A 100 4.85 0.96 -17.98
N LEU A 101 3.81 0.15 -18.19
CA LEU A 101 3.93 -1.14 -18.86
C LEU A 101 4.36 -0.96 -20.34
N VAL A 102 3.82 0.05 -21.01
CA VAL A 102 4.23 0.41 -22.38
C VAL A 102 5.68 0.85 -22.41
N SER A 103 6.12 1.67 -21.47
CA SER A 103 7.50 2.11 -21.36
C SER A 103 8.47 0.95 -21.14
N MET A 104 8.16 0.03 -20.21
CA MET A 104 8.96 -1.18 -19.98
C MET A 104 9.07 -2.03 -21.26
N ARG A 105 7.98 -2.18 -21.99
CA ARG A 105 7.98 -2.89 -23.28
C ARG A 105 8.88 -2.21 -24.29
N GLN A 106 8.80 -0.89 -24.46
CA GLN A 106 9.66 -0.13 -25.37
C GLN A 106 11.13 -0.26 -25.00
N VAL A 107 11.47 -0.21 -23.71
CA VAL A 107 12.84 -0.44 -23.23
C VAL A 107 13.30 -1.85 -23.59
N SER A 108 12.49 -2.87 -23.30
CA SER A 108 12.78 -4.26 -23.64
C SER A 108 13.00 -4.46 -25.14
N ASP A 109 12.15 -3.88 -25.99
CA ASP A 109 12.28 -3.94 -27.44
C ASP A 109 13.55 -3.22 -27.92
N THR A 110 13.86 -2.06 -27.35
CA THR A 110 15.07 -1.30 -27.69
C THR A 110 16.32 -2.09 -27.32
N VAL A 111 16.36 -2.69 -26.13
CA VAL A 111 17.50 -3.52 -25.71
C VAL A 111 17.67 -4.71 -26.66
N TYR A 112 16.60 -5.44 -26.93
CA TYR A 112 16.70 -6.63 -27.76
C TYR A 112 17.06 -6.30 -29.21
N TYR A 113 16.28 -5.45 -29.88
CA TYR A 113 16.45 -5.22 -31.31
C TYR A 113 17.62 -4.30 -31.67
N ASN A 114 17.91 -3.28 -30.86
CA ASN A 114 18.90 -2.27 -31.19
C ASN A 114 20.26 -2.49 -30.50
N ILE A 115 20.30 -3.26 -29.41
CA ILE A 115 21.55 -3.45 -28.66
C ILE A 115 22.05 -4.88 -28.79
N ILE A 116 21.19 -5.91 -28.63
CA ILE A 116 21.62 -7.29 -28.50
C ILE A 116 21.68 -8.01 -29.85
N LYS A 117 20.60 -7.92 -30.62
CA LYS A 117 20.39 -8.76 -31.84
C LYS A 117 21.50 -8.64 -32.90
N GLU A 118 22.12 -7.46 -33.00
CA GLU A 118 23.19 -7.19 -33.96
C GLU A 118 24.59 -7.21 -33.32
N SER A 119 24.72 -7.55 -32.04
CA SER A 119 25.96 -7.45 -31.29
C SER A 119 26.47 -8.83 -30.86
N ASP A 120 27.81 -8.99 -30.84
CA ASP A 120 28.48 -10.14 -30.24
C ASP A 120 29.02 -9.79 -28.85
N PHE A 121 28.49 -10.43 -27.82
CA PHE A 121 28.84 -10.11 -26.42
C PHE A 121 30.34 -10.22 -26.14
N SER A 122 31.03 -11.19 -26.72
CA SER A 122 32.49 -11.32 -26.52
C SER A 122 33.27 -10.19 -27.15
N LYS A 123 32.82 -9.64 -28.27
CA LYS A 123 33.57 -8.61 -29.00
C LYS A 123 33.17 -7.19 -28.63
N GLN A 124 31.92 -6.99 -28.24
CA GLN A 124 31.31 -5.65 -28.09
C GLN A 124 30.79 -5.39 -26.67
N LYS A 125 31.28 -6.09 -25.66
CA LYS A 125 30.78 -5.97 -24.28
C LYS A 125 30.73 -4.53 -23.77
N GLN A 126 31.77 -3.72 -24.01
CA GLN A 126 31.80 -2.32 -23.57
C GLN A 126 30.78 -1.45 -24.31
N GLU A 127 30.58 -1.71 -25.60
CA GLU A 127 29.60 -0.99 -26.40
C GLU A 127 28.17 -1.31 -25.96
N ILE A 128 27.87 -2.59 -25.73
CA ILE A 128 26.57 -3.06 -25.19
C ILE A 128 26.32 -2.39 -23.86
N GLN A 129 27.29 -2.42 -22.93
CA GLN A 129 27.17 -1.80 -21.62
C GLN A 129 26.93 -0.28 -21.70
N SER A 130 27.65 0.41 -22.58
CA SER A 130 27.48 1.86 -22.80
C SER A 130 26.11 2.22 -23.34
N ARG A 131 25.59 1.43 -24.30
CA ARG A 131 24.26 1.63 -24.87
C ARG A 131 23.15 1.33 -23.84
N MET A 132 23.31 0.28 -23.04
CA MET A 132 22.41 -0.04 -21.94
C MET A 132 22.39 1.08 -20.89
N ASN A 133 23.56 1.61 -20.55
CA ASN A 133 23.68 2.73 -19.60
C ASN A 133 22.93 3.98 -20.10
N LEU A 134 23.12 4.35 -21.37
CA LEU A 134 22.40 5.48 -21.99
C LEU A 134 20.88 5.27 -21.94
N LEU A 135 20.42 4.07 -22.23
CA LEU A 135 18.99 3.74 -22.18
C LEU A 135 18.44 3.78 -20.75
N TYR A 136 19.21 3.24 -19.80
CA TYR A 136 18.85 3.28 -18.39
C TYR A 136 18.79 4.71 -17.86
N GLU A 137 19.81 5.54 -18.11
CA GLU A 137 19.83 6.94 -17.69
C GLU A 137 18.67 7.76 -18.29
N ALA A 138 18.23 7.45 -19.49
CA ALA A 138 17.07 8.09 -20.12
C ALA A 138 15.74 7.69 -19.48
N ASN A 139 15.67 6.56 -18.80
CA ASN A 139 14.44 6.00 -18.22
C ASN A 139 14.51 5.77 -16.69
N LYS A 140 15.56 6.24 -16.01
CA LYS A 140 15.84 5.93 -14.60
C LYS A 140 14.75 6.35 -13.61
N ASP A 141 13.89 7.29 -13.99
CA ASP A 141 12.78 7.73 -13.14
C ASP A 141 11.69 6.65 -13.02
N ASN A 142 11.58 5.80 -14.05
CA ASN A 142 10.56 4.77 -14.15
C ASN A 142 11.14 3.34 -14.13
N LEU A 143 12.46 3.21 -14.29
CA LEU A 143 13.14 1.95 -14.45
C LEU A 143 14.14 1.70 -13.33
N ARG A 144 14.03 0.56 -12.67
CA ARG A 144 14.94 0.21 -11.57
C ARG A 144 16.24 -0.43 -12.07
N SER A 145 16.14 -1.34 -13.01
CA SER A 145 17.29 -2.04 -13.58
C SER A 145 16.97 -2.66 -14.92
N ILE A 146 17.99 -2.90 -15.72
CA ILE A 146 17.97 -3.73 -16.93
C ILE A 146 19.02 -4.79 -16.73
N ALA A 147 18.70 -6.06 -16.90
CA ALA A 147 19.65 -7.16 -16.74
C ALA A 147 19.50 -8.20 -17.86
N ILE A 148 20.62 -8.74 -18.31
CA ILE A 148 20.69 -9.79 -19.32
C ILE A 148 21.40 -10.99 -18.71
N TYR A 149 20.72 -12.12 -18.73
CA TYR A 149 21.22 -13.40 -18.24
C TYR A 149 21.38 -14.37 -19.39
N ASN A 150 22.42 -15.20 -19.32
CA ASN A 150 22.58 -16.31 -20.26
C ASN A 150 21.68 -17.49 -19.83
N HIS A 151 21.65 -18.54 -20.66
CA HIS A 151 20.85 -19.74 -20.41
C HIS A 151 21.25 -20.55 -19.15
N TYR A 152 22.37 -20.24 -18.53
CA TYR A 152 22.78 -20.80 -17.23
C TYR A 152 22.39 -19.92 -16.03
N GLY A 153 21.69 -18.80 -16.28
CA GLY A 153 21.36 -17.85 -15.20
C GLY A 153 22.50 -16.91 -14.80
N SER A 154 23.65 -16.94 -15.56
CA SER A 154 24.76 -16.03 -15.27
C SER A 154 24.50 -14.66 -15.85
N LEU A 155 24.78 -13.62 -15.09
CA LEU A 155 24.63 -12.23 -15.50
C LEU A 155 25.67 -11.86 -16.55
N LEU A 156 25.23 -11.43 -17.74
CA LEU A 156 26.09 -10.95 -18.83
C LEU A 156 26.31 -9.44 -18.77
N ALA A 157 25.23 -8.69 -18.57
CA ALA A 157 25.25 -7.24 -18.47
C ALA A 157 24.09 -6.77 -17.57
N ALA A 158 24.28 -5.68 -16.84
CA ALA A 158 23.25 -5.04 -16.06
C ALA A 158 23.47 -3.54 -15.95
N GLU A 159 22.38 -2.79 -15.88
CA GLU A 159 22.36 -1.37 -15.53
C GLU A 159 21.27 -1.10 -14.47
N PRO A 160 21.58 -0.36 -13.40
CA PRO A 160 22.93 0.14 -13.04
C PRO A 160 23.91 -1.01 -12.79
N VAL A 161 25.18 -0.76 -13.02
CA VAL A 161 26.23 -1.74 -12.74
C VAL A 161 26.25 -2.01 -11.23
N ALA A 162 25.65 -3.09 -10.83
CA ALA A 162 25.58 -3.54 -9.46
C ALA A 162 26.13 -4.97 -9.34
N SER A 163 26.73 -5.30 -8.22
CA SER A 163 27.08 -6.68 -7.94
C SER A 163 25.81 -7.50 -7.72
N GLN A 164 25.71 -8.60 -8.45
CA GLN A 164 24.71 -9.60 -8.14
C GLN A 164 24.95 -10.11 -6.72
N LYS A 165 23.90 -10.26 -5.93
CA LYS A 165 24.02 -10.87 -4.61
C LYS A 165 24.62 -12.26 -4.71
N GLU A 166 25.46 -12.61 -3.74
CA GLU A 166 25.92 -13.98 -3.59
C GLU A 166 24.69 -14.89 -3.42
N ASP A 167 24.52 -15.81 -4.37
CA ASP A 167 23.53 -16.89 -4.36
C ASP A 167 22.03 -16.56 -4.55
N PRO A 168 21.60 -15.77 -5.56
CA PRO A 168 20.28 -16.03 -6.09
C PRO A 168 20.41 -17.10 -7.20
N ASP A 169 19.86 -18.28 -6.98
CA ASP A 169 19.62 -19.19 -8.11
C ASP A 169 18.59 -18.56 -9.04
N VAL A 170 19.08 -17.77 -9.99
CA VAL A 170 18.26 -17.01 -10.94
C VAL A 170 17.40 -17.97 -11.76
N THR A 171 17.86 -19.19 -12.00
CA THR A 171 17.15 -20.19 -12.79
C THR A 171 15.91 -20.75 -12.11
N GLN A 172 15.79 -20.58 -10.81
CA GLN A 172 14.63 -20.97 -9.99
C GLN A 172 13.61 -19.84 -9.80
N GLN A 173 13.91 -18.65 -10.30
CA GLN A 173 13.01 -17.50 -10.15
C GLN A 173 11.83 -17.61 -11.12
N ASP A 174 10.63 -17.30 -10.65
CA ASP A 174 9.40 -17.40 -11.44
C ASP A 174 9.48 -16.63 -12.76
N TRP A 175 10.02 -15.41 -12.74
CA TRP A 175 10.18 -14.57 -13.92
C TRP A 175 11.15 -15.18 -14.96
N TYR A 176 12.19 -15.93 -14.51
CA TYR A 176 13.13 -16.60 -15.40
C TYR A 176 12.49 -17.83 -16.05
N ILE A 177 11.80 -18.64 -15.25
CA ILE A 177 11.07 -19.81 -15.72
C ILE A 177 9.99 -19.41 -16.73
N GLN A 178 9.19 -18.38 -16.39
CA GLN A 178 8.14 -17.88 -17.28
C GLN A 178 8.68 -17.35 -18.61
N ALA A 179 9.83 -16.67 -18.59
CA ALA A 179 10.46 -16.19 -19.81
C ALA A 179 10.87 -17.34 -20.75
N LEU A 180 11.14 -18.54 -20.23
CA LEU A 180 11.55 -19.70 -21.00
C LEU A 180 10.38 -20.57 -21.48
N ASP A 181 9.26 -20.56 -20.76
CA ASP A 181 8.10 -21.39 -21.08
C ASP A 181 7.42 -20.96 -22.39
N GLU A 182 7.45 -19.69 -22.73
CA GLU A 182 6.82 -19.16 -23.92
C GLU A 182 7.81 -18.32 -24.75
N VAL A 183 8.34 -18.93 -25.78
CA VAL A 183 9.26 -18.30 -26.74
C VAL A 183 8.58 -17.10 -27.41
N GLU A 184 9.28 -15.94 -27.43
CA GLU A 184 8.84 -14.67 -28.04
C GLU A 184 7.83 -13.85 -27.23
N ASN A 185 7.27 -14.35 -26.13
CA ASN A 185 6.35 -13.58 -25.31
C ASN A 185 7.07 -12.78 -24.21
N MET A 186 6.48 -11.65 -23.88
CA MET A 186 6.89 -10.81 -22.75
C MET A 186 6.01 -11.15 -21.57
N HIS A 187 6.63 -11.44 -20.43
CA HIS A 187 5.94 -11.74 -19.19
C HIS A 187 6.11 -10.62 -18.20
N PHE A 188 4.99 -10.10 -17.70
CA PHE A 188 5.00 -9.18 -16.58
C PHE A 188 4.80 -9.97 -15.29
N SER A 189 5.76 -9.85 -14.37
CA SER A 189 5.63 -10.47 -13.05
C SER A 189 4.62 -9.74 -12.19
N THR A 190 4.05 -10.45 -11.22
CA THR A 190 3.35 -9.81 -10.11
C THR A 190 4.32 -8.93 -9.31
N PRO A 191 3.82 -7.88 -8.62
CA PRO A 191 4.68 -7.06 -7.76
C PRO A 191 5.43 -7.94 -6.74
N HIS A 192 6.74 -7.79 -6.68
CA HIS A 192 7.62 -8.54 -5.79
C HIS A 192 8.73 -7.64 -5.23
N ILE A 193 9.44 -8.13 -4.23
CA ILE A 193 10.56 -7.39 -3.66
C ILE A 193 11.80 -7.59 -4.53
N HIS A 194 12.39 -6.49 -4.99
CA HIS A 194 13.65 -6.52 -5.71
C HIS A 194 14.78 -7.02 -4.82
N ASN A 195 15.37 -8.15 -5.16
CA ASN A 195 16.39 -8.80 -4.34
C ASN A 195 17.56 -9.41 -5.15
N LEU A 196 17.74 -9.00 -6.41
CA LEU A 196 18.73 -9.58 -7.31
C LEU A 196 20.11 -8.92 -7.19
N PHE A 197 20.15 -7.61 -6.88
CA PHE A 197 21.35 -6.83 -6.82
C PHE A 197 21.62 -6.28 -5.42
N ASP A 198 22.89 -6.13 -5.10
CA ASP A 198 23.33 -5.43 -3.90
C ASP A 198 23.56 -3.95 -4.24
N ASP A 199 22.60 -3.12 -3.87
CA ASP A 199 22.66 -1.67 -4.09
C ASP A 199 23.30 -0.92 -2.89
N GLY A 200 23.82 -1.65 -1.90
CA GLY A 200 24.41 -1.07 -0.69
C GLY A 200 23.39 -0.38 0.23
N THR A 201 22.11 -0.39 -0.12
CA THR A 201 21.04 0.15 0.69
C THR A 201 20.23 -0.99 1.31
N GLN A 202 19.79 -0.83 2.56
CA GLN A 202 18.91 -1.80 3.22
C GLN A 202 17.43 -1.57 2.87
N HIS A 203 17.15 -0.88 1.76
CA HIS A 203 15.78 -0.58 1.37
C HIS A 203 15.24 -1.68 0.45
N TYR A 204 14.09 -2.22 0.81
CA TYR A 204 13.35 -3.14 -0.04
C TYR A 204 12.39 -2.34 -0.93
N TYR A 205 12.51 -2.55 -2.23
CA TYR A 205 11.63 -1.91 -3.22
C TYR A 205 10.67 -2.94 -3.80
N TRP A 206 9.40 -2.58 -3.87
CA TRP A 206 8.44 -3.34 -4.64
C TRP A 206 8.58 -2.98 -6.11
N VAL A 207 8.76 -3.98 -6.94
CA VAL A 207 8.92 -3.82 -8.39
C VAL A 207 7.99 -4.77 -9.14
N THR A 208 7.64 -4.39 -10.36
CA THR A 208 7.07 -5.28 -11.36
C THR A 208 8.15 -5.46 -12.42
N SER A 209 8.44 -6.69 -12.80
CA SER A 209 9.47 -6.97 -13.80
C SER A 209 8.84 -7.44 -15.10
N LEU A 210 9.46 -7.05 -16.20
CA LEU A 210 9.19 -7.60 -17.51
C LEU A 210 10.32 -8.54 -17.88
N SER A 211 10.03 -9.80 -18.12
CA SER A 211 10.99 -10.80 -18.57
C SER A 211 10.64 -11.31 -19.96
N ARG A 212 11.66 -11.56 -20.79
CA ARG A 212 11.50 -12.19 -22.11
C ARG A 212 12.71 -13.02 -22.47
N MET A 213 12.49 -14.08 -23.22
CA MET A 213 13.56 -14.81 -23.86
C MET A 213 14.13 -14.01 -25.04
N ILE A 214 15.44 -13.97 -25.16
CA ILE A 214 16.19 -13.26 -26.22
C ILE A 214 17.26 -14.18 -26.79
N GLU A 215 17.59 -13.96 -28.06
CA GLU A 215 18.72 -14.60 -28.72
C GLU A 215 19.98 -13.76 -28.50
N ILE A 216 21.04 -14.40 -28.03
CA ILE A 216 22.31 -13.78 -27.68
C ILE A 216 23.41 -14.43 -28.51
N THR A 217 24.22 -13.63 -29.19
CA THR A 217 25.42 -14.10 -29.88
C THR A 217 26.64 -13.90 -29.00
N ASP A 218 27.35 -14.97 -28.69
CA ASP A 218 28.62 -14.95 -27.98
C ASP A 218 29.67 -15.73 -28.72
N SER A 219 30.79 -15.08 -29.04
CA SER A 219 31.90 -15.68 -29.85
C SER A 219 31.43 -16.26 -31.20
N GLY A 220 30.43 -15.68 -31.81
CA GLY A 220 29.84 -16.13 -33.05
C GLY A 220 28.90 -17.34 -32.93
N VAL A 221 28.58 -17.76 -31.73
CA VAL A 221 27.59 -18.81 -31.45
C VAL A 221 26.33 -18.17 -30.90
N SER A 222 25.20 -18.46 -31.53
CA SER A 222 23.89 -18.02 -31.04
C SER A 222 23.40 -18.95 -29.98
N ASN A 223 23.04 -18.36 -28.84
CA ASN A 223 22.40 -19.01 -27.70
C ASN A 223 21.20 -18.17 -27.26
N TRP A 224 20.38 -18.74 -26.41
CA TRP A 224 19.30 -17.98 -25.81
C TRP A 224 19.67 -17.50 -24.39
N GLY A 225 19.02 -16.46 -23.97
CA GLY A 225 19.15 -15.89 -22.64
C GLY A 225 17.85 -15.20 -22.24
N VAL A 226 17.85 -14.55 -21.08
CA VAL A 226 16.69 -13.85 -20.56
C VAL A 226 17.05 -12.39 -20.32
N LEU A 227 16.24 -11.50 -20.87
CA LEU A 227 16.25 -10.08 -20.58
C LEU A 227 15.23 -9.81 -19.48
N LEU A 228 15.66 -9.10 -18.45
CA LEU A 228 14.85 -8.61 -17.33
C LEU A 228 14.88 -7.07 -17.30
N VAL A 229 13.72 -6.47 -17.28
CA VAL A 229 13.52 -5.02 -17.19
C VAL A 229 12.67 -4.68 -15.98
#